data_6b11d059795a549d9b26e283d22a42ad
#
_entry.id   6b11d059795a549d9b26e283d22a42ad
#
_cell.length_a   1.000
_cell.length_b   1.000
_cell.length_c   1.000
_cell.angle_alpha   90.00
_cell.angle_beta   90.00
_cell.angle_gamma   90.00
#
_symmetry.space_group_name_H-M   'P 1'
#
loop_
_entity.id
_entity.type
_entity.pdbx_description
1 polymer ?
#
loop_
_entity_poly.entity_id
_entity_poly.type
_entity_poly.pdbx_seq_one_letter_code
_entity_poly.pdbx_strand_id
1 'polypeptide(L)'
;IDSAAQTVVVRNLDTGHEFTDQWDRMILTTGGASARPALAGLQLPGIFTLRTVEDAVAIRQWIDEHHPERGVIVGGGYIGLELAEALAAHHMHITLLEATGQVLPTLDAEMAAHIQAELTAQGVDVRLDCAVEAFAGSERVREVLAGGQHIAADIVIVSVGVKPSVGLARAAGIALGPTGAVAVDDHQRTNITGIWAAGDVAEAQHLVMGRPAY
;
A
#
# COMPACT_ATOMS: atom_id res chain seq x y z
N ILE A 1 12.72 -21.04 -3.08
CA ILE A 1 14.17 -20.85 -2.87
C ILE A 1 14.63 -21.96 -1.94
N ASP A 2 15.64 -22.74 -2.37
CA ASP A 2 16.36 -23.68 -1.53
C ASP A 2 17.74 -23.09 -1.26
N SER A 3 17.97 -22.63 -0.06
CA SER A 3 19.23 -21.97 0.34
C SER A 3 20.38 -22.97 0.54
N ALA A 4 20.09 -24.25 0.83
CA ALA A 4 21.10 -25.27 1.01
C ALA A 4 21.63 -25.81 -0.34
N ALA A 5 20.71 -26.00 -1.29
CA ALA A 5 21.05 -26.43 -2.65
C ALA A 5 21.46 -25.25 -3.57
N GLN A 6 21.31 -24.01 -3.11
CA GLN A 6 21.51 -22.79 -3.90
C GLN A 6 20.70 -22.77 -5.20
N THR A 7 19.43 -23.17 -5.13
CA THR A 7 18.52 -23.22 -6.26
C THR A 7 17.25 -22.40 -6.04
N VAL A 8 16.65 -21.98 -7.14
CA VAL A 8 15.36 -21.31 -7.17
C VAL A 8 14.47 -21.94 -8.24
N VAL A 9 13.20 -22.18 -7.89
CA VAL A 9 12.19 -22.60 -8.87
C VAL A 9 11.58 -21.34 -9.48
N VAL A 10 11.62 -21.26 -10.78
CA VAL A 10 11.09 -20.16 -11.60
C VAL A 10 9.92 -20.68 -12.41
N ARG A 11 8.82 -19.92 -12.42
CA ARG A 11 7.67 -20.19 -13.28
C ARG A 11 7.53 -19.09 -14.32
N ASN A 12 7.54 -19.47 -15.59
CA ASN A 12 7.14 -18.60 -16.68
C ASN A 12 5.61 -18.37 -16.60
N LEU A 13 5.18 -17.13 -16.46
CA LEU A 13 3.76 -16.81 -16.25
C LEU A 13 2.91 -16.99 -17.53
N ASP A 14 3.50 -16.83 -18.71
CA ASP A 14 2.79 -16.96 -19.98
C ASP A 14 2.54 -18.42 -20.35
N THR A 15 3.52 -19.29 -20.09
CA THR A 15 3.49 -20.71 -20.48
C THR A 15 3.14 -21.65 -19.34
N GLY A 16 3.22 -21.19 -18.09
CA GLY A 16 3.11 -22.01 -16.90
C GLY A 16 4.30 -22.95 -16.65
N HIS A 17 5.32 -22.94 -17.55
CA HIS A 17 6.49 -23.81 -17.45
C HIS A 17 7.34 -23.48 -16.22
N GLU A 18 7.68 -24.49 -15.43
CA GLU A 18 8.58 -24.37 -14.29
C GLU A 18 9.95 -24.96 -14.60
N PHE A 19 11.00 -24.29 -14.15
CA PHE A 19 12.36 -24.76 -14.20
C PHE A 19 13.11 -24.37 -12.92
N THR A 20 14.19 -25.11 -12.64
CA THR A 20 15.07 -24.82 -11.51
C THR A 20 16.33 -24.16 -12.05
N ASP A 21 16.71 -23.05 -11.43
CA ASP A 21 17.95 -22.33 -11.73
C ASP A 21 18.87 -22.34 -10.51
N GLN A 22 20.18 -22.24 -10.75
CA GLN A 22 21.22 -22.18 -9.71
C GLN A 22 21.69 -20.75 -9.50
N TRP A 23 22.10 -20.42 -8.28
CA TRP A 23 22.64 -19.11 -7.97
C TRP A 23 23.90 -19.22 -7.08
N ASP A 24 24.89 -18.36 -7.34
CA ASP A 24 26.06 -18.17 -6.48
C ASP A 24 25.78 -17.13 -5.41
N ARG A 25 25.02 -16.09 -5.78
CA ARG A 25 24.58 -14.99 -4.91
C ARG A 25 23.17 -14.55 -5.30
N MET A 26 22.37 -14.24 -4.29
CA MET A 26 20.98 -13.84 -4.50
C MET A 26 20.70 -12.50 -3.82
N ILE A 27 19.96 -11.63 -4.50
CA ILE A 27 19.45 -10.39 -3.94
C ILE A 27 17.92 -10.42 -4.00
N LEU A 28 17.27 -10.31 -2.85
CA LEU A 28 15.83 -10.22 -2.74
C LEU A 28 15.41 -8.76 -2.81
N THR A 29 14.63 -8.41 -3.83
CA THR A 29 14.07 -7.08 -4.07
C THR A 29 12.58 -7.18 -4.37
N THR A 30 11.88 -8.04 -3.64
CA THR A 30 10.46 -8.34 -3.85
C THR A 30 9.51 -7.20 -3.45
N GLY A 31 10.07 -6.09 -2.94
CA GLY A 31 9.33 -4.87 -2.64
C GLY A 31 8.25 -5.07 -1.57
N GLY A 32 7.18 -4.32 -1.70
CA GLY A 32 6.02 -4.38 -0.82
C GLY A 32 4.71 -4.52 -1.60
N ALA A 33 3.66 -4.84 -0.91
CA ALA A 33 2.29 -4.87 -1.41
C ALA A 33 1.43 -3.86 -0.65
N SER A 34 0.44 -3.26 -1.30
CA SER A 34 -0.52 -2.39 -0.64
C SER A 34 -1.18 -3.10 0.54
N ALA A 35 -1.22 -2.44 1.68
CA ALA A 35 -1.87 -2.98 2.86
C ALA A 35 -3.39 -3.07 2.61
N ARG A 36 -3.95 -4.25 2.85
CA ARG A 36 -5.38 -4.52 2.77
C ARG A 36 -5.90 -4.83 4.17
N PRO A 37 -6.60 -3.91 4.83
CA PRO A 37 -7.16 -4.15 6.15
C PRO A 37 -8.26 -5.22 6.08
N ALA A 38 -8.44 -5.98 7.14
CA ALA A 38 -9.50 -7.00 7.21
C ALA A 38 -10.86 -6.33 7.51
N LEU A 39 -11.38 -5.56 6.55
CA LEU A 39 -12.66 -4.86 6.65
C LEU A 39 -13.73 -5.54 5.79
N ALA A 40 -14.94 -5.58 6.30
CA ALA A 40 -16.08 -6.10 5.56
C ALA A 40 -16.28 -5.29 4.26
N GLY A 41 -16.59 -5.99 3.16
CA GLY A 41 -16.85 -5.36 1.87
C GLY A 41 -15.62 -4.90 1.08
N LEU A 42 -14.38 -5.11 1.56
CA LEU A 42 -13.16 -4.67 0.87
C LEU A 42 -13.00 -5.26 -0.56
N GLN A 43 -13.65 -6.37 -0.88
CA GLN A 43 -13.60 -6.97 -2.21
C GLN A 43 -14.69 -6.50 -3.17
N LEU A 44 -15.54 -5.57 -2.77
CA LEU A 44 -16.55 -5.03 -3.67
C LEU A 44 -15.91 -4.35 -4.89
N PRO A 45 -16.46 -4.55 -6.10
CA PRO A 45 -16.05 -3.80 -7.28
C PRO A 45 -16.13 -2.29 -7.03
N GLY A 46 -15.16 -1.54 -7.56
CA GLY A 46 -15.03 -0.10 -7.33
C GLY A 46 -14.15 0.25 -6.12
N ILE A 47 -13.56 -0.74 -5.44
CA ILE A 47 -12.56 -0.53 -4.40
C ILE A 47 -11.20 -0.96 -4.92
N PHE A 48 -10.23 -0.04 -4.87
CA PHE A 48 -8.89 -0.22 -5.42
C PHE A 48 -7.82 0.05 -4.37
N THR A 49 -6.63 -0.45 -4.63
CA THR A 49 -5.37 0.00 -4.06
C THR A 49 -4.49 0.49 -5.20
N LEU A 50 -3.49 1.34 -4.94
CA LEU A 50 -2.54 1.77 -5.97
C LEU A 50 -1.12 1.40 -5.55
N ARG A 51 -0.46 0.59 -6.39
CA ARG A 51 0.94 0.20 -6.23
C ARG A 51 1.64 0.02 -7.58
N THR A 52 0.96 -0.53 -8.56
CA THR A 52 1.52 -0.88 -9.86
C THR A 52 0.86 -0.07 -10.98
N VAL A 53 1.44 -0.14 -12.18
CA VAL A 53 0.84 0.46 -13.38
C VAL A 53 -0.51 -0.16 -13.70
N GLU A 54 -0.63 -1.48 -13.48
CA GLU A 54 -1.88 -2.22 -13.69
C GLU A 54 -2.99 -1.72 -12.77
N ASP A 55 -2.67 -1.39 -11.50
CA ASP A 55 -3.63 -0.78 -10.58
C ASP A 55 -4.11 0.58 -11.11
N ALA A 56 -3.18 1.41 -11.59
CA ALA A 56 -3.53 2.72 -12.17
C ALA A 56 -4.40 2.59 -13.42
N VAL A 57 -4.10 1.63 -14.29
CA VAL A 57 -4.91 1.31 -15.47
C VAL A 57 -6.31 0.86 -15.07
N ALA A 58 -6.43 -0.01 -14.06
CA ALA A 58 -7.72 -0.48 -13.57
C ALA A 58 -8.58 0.65 -12.97
N ILE A 59 -7.96 1.56 -12.20
CA ILE A 59 -8.62 2.77 -11.69
C ILE A 59 -9.10 3.64 -12.84
N ARG A 60 -8.26 3.88 -13.83
CA ARG A 60 -8.60 4.70 -15.00
C ARG A 60 -9.75 4.10 -15.81
N GLN A 61 -9.71 2.79 -16.07
CA GLN A 61 -10.79 2.08 -16.76
C GLN A 61 -12.11 2.20 -15.99
N TRP A 62 -12.07 2.04 -14.66
CA TRP A 62 -13.26 2.20 -13.84
C TRP A 62 -13.87 3.60 -13.97
N ILE A 63 -13.04 4.64 -13.96
CA ILE A 63 -13.48 6.03 -14.11
C ILE A 63 -14.12 6.24 -15.49
N ASP A 64 -13.48 5.75 -16.55
CA ASP A 64 -13.95 5.92 -17.92
C ASP A 64 -15.26 5.15 -18.19
N GLU A 65 -15.47 3.98 -17.56
CA GLU A 65 -16.66 3.15 -17.73
C GLU A 65 -17.84 3.56 -16.86
N HIS A 66 -17.59 4.00 -15.63
CA HIS A 66 -18.63 4.21 -14.63
C HIS A 66 -18.93 5.68 -14.31
N HIS A 67 -18.08 6.60 -14.76
CA HIS A 67 -18.19 8.04 -14.53
C HIS A 67 -18.53 8.38 -13.06
N PRO A 68 -17.69 7.95 -12.09
CA PRO A 68 -17.98 8.18 -10.67
C PRO A 68 -18.00 9.68 -10.34
N GLU A 69 -19.00 10.08 -9.55
CA GLU A 69 -19.12 11.46 -9.06
C GLU A 69 -18.51 11.64 -7.67
N ARG A 70 -18.44 10.55 -6.87
CA ARG A 70 -17.99 10.58 -5.47
C ARG A 70 -16.87 9.59 -5.26
N GLY A 71 -15.69 10.12 -4.93
CA GLY A 71 -14.52 9.34 -4.57
C GLY A 71 -14.26 9.38 -3.07
N VAL A 72 -13.95 8.23 -2.48
CA VAL A 72 -13.48 8.15 -1.09
C VAL A 72 -12.05 7.62 -1.10
N ILE A 73 -11.15 8.34 -0.44
CA ILE A 73 -9.78 7.94 -0.23
C ILE A 73 -9.60 7.58 1.25
N VAL A 74 -9.10 6.38 1.50
CA VAL A 74 -8.85 5.86 2.84
C VAL A 74 -7.36 5.89 3.10
N GLY A 75 -6.94 6.79 4.00
CA GLY A 75 -5.55 7.04 4.38
C GLY A 75 -4.99 8.36 3.82
N GLY A 76 -4.59 9.25 4.72
CA GLY A 76 -4.01 10.57 4.44
C GLY A 76 -2.48 10.57 4.29
N GLY A 77 -1.88 9.47 3.84
CA GLY A 77 -0.47 9.39 3.48
C GLY A 77 -0.17 9.96 2.09
N TYR A 78 1.10 9.95 1.65
CA TYR A 78 1.54 10.53 0.36
C TYR A 78 0.69 10.06 -0.83
N ILE A 79 0.47 8.75 -0.97
CA ILE A 79 -0.32 8.18 -2.08
C ILE A 79 -1.77 8.68 -2.03
N GLY A 80 -2.37 8.73 -0.83
CA GLY A 80 -3.74 9.20 -0.66
C GLY A 80 -3.92 10.66 -1.06
N LEU A 81 -2.95 11.51 -0.71
CA LEU A 81 -2.97 12.93 -1.04
C LEU A 81 -2.82 13.18 -2.56
N GLU A 82 -1.85 12.51 -3.20
CA GLU A 82 -1.67 12.61 -4.65
C GLU A 82 -2.91 12.11 -5.42
N LEU A 83 -3.55 11.04 -4.93
CA LEU A 83 -4.79 10.55 -5.51
C LEU A 83 -5.97 11.50 -5.28
N ALA A 84 -6.04 12.17 -4.13
CA ALA A 84 -7.07 13.17 -3.86
C ALA A 84 -7.00 14.30 -4.88
N GLU A 85 -5.81 14.83 -5.13
CA GLU A 85 -5.58 15.84 -6.16
C GLU A 85 -5.92 15.34 -7.57
N ALA A 86 -5.40 14.16 -7.94
CA ALA A 86 -5.63 13.57 -9.26
C ALA A 86 -7.12 13.31 -9.55
N LEU A 87 -7.85 12.77 -8.58
CA LEU A 87 -9.29 12.49 -8.73
C LEU A 87 -10.13 13.78 -8.69
N ALA A 88 -9.77 14.77 -7.89
CA ALA A 88 -10.44 16.07 -7.89
C ALA A 88 -10.33 16.77 -9.25
N ALA A 89 -9.20 16.62 -9.94
CA ALA A 89 -9.02 17.12 -11.31
C ALA A 89 -9.97 16.47 -12.33
N HIS A 90 -10.55 15.31 -12.02
CA HIS A 90 -11.62 14.66 -12.80
C HIS A 90 -13.04 15.11 -12.39
N HIS A 91 -13.17 16.23 -11.68
CA HIS A 91 -14.44 16.80 -11.23
C HIS A 91 -15.25 15.91 -10.26
N MET A 92 -14.58 15.01 -9.56
CA MET A 92 -15.18 14.18 -8.52
C MET A 92 -15.24 14.93 -7.18
N HIS A 93 -16.29 14.73 -6.42
CA HIS A 93 -16.34 15.09 -5.01
C HIS A 93 -15.52 14.12 -4.18
N ILE A 94 -14.39 14.55 -3.66
CA ILE A 94 -13.47 13.69 -2.92
C ILE A 94 -13.63 13.85 -1.41
N THR A 95 -13.82 12.74 -0.71
CA THR A 95 -13.70 12.65 0.75
C THR A 95 -12.44 11.86 1.09
N LEU A 96 -11.54 12.45 1.85
CA LEU A 96 -10.34 11.80 2.38
C LEU A 96 -10.56 11.47 3.85
N LEU A 97 -10.44 10.18 4.19
CA LEU A 97 -10.61 9.65 5.54
C LEU A 97 -9.25 9.26 6.11
N GLU A 98 -8.86 9.91 7.22
CA GLU A 98 -7.62 9.59 7.93
C GLU A 98 -7.95 9.19 9.37
N ALA A 99 -7.38 8.07 9.81
CA ALA A 99 -7.64 7.52 11.14
C ALA A 99 -6.98 8.29 12.27
N THR A 100 -5.95 9.08 11.95
CA THR A 100 -5.21 9.91 12.91
C THR A 100 -5.65 11.37 12.86
N GLY A 101 -5.21 12.18 13.84
CA GLY A 101 -5.55 13.58 13.95
C GLY A 101 -4.87 14.52 12.94
N GLN A 102 -4.13 14.00 11.96
CA GLN A 102 -3.51 14.79 10.89
C GLN A 102 -3.25 13.96 9.64
N VAL A 103 -3.17 14.60 8.48
CA VAL A 103 -2.60 14.02 7.26
C VAL A 103 -1.08 13.91 7.41
N LEU A 104 -0.44 13.00 6.66
CA LEU A 104 1.00 12.78 6.71
C LEU A 104 1.54 12.69 8.16
N PRO A 105 1.19 11.64 8.93
CA PRO A 105 1.56 11.54 10.35
C PRO A 105 3.07 11.56 10.63
N THR A 106 3.90 11.49 9.60
CA THR A 106 5.36 11.58 9.66
C THR A 106 5.89 13.01 9.63
N LEU A 107 5.04 14.01 9.34
CA LEU A 107 5.40 15.42 9.35
C LEU A 107 5.06 16.07 10.70
N ASP A 108 5.71 17.20 11.00
CA ASP A 108 5.32 18.05 12.09
C ASP A 108 3.90 18.62 11.85
N ALA A 109 3.13 18.80 12.92
CA ALA A 109 1.71 19.13 12.84
C ALA A 109 1.45 20.45 12.08
N GLU A 110 2.34 21.44 12.24
CA GLU A 110 2.24 22.72 11.55
C GLU A 110 2.37 22.54 10.02
N MET A 111 3.27 21.66 9.58
CA MET A 111 3.46 21.37 8.15
C MET A 111 2.29 20.59 7.60
N ALA A 112 1.79 19.60 8.34
CA ALA A 112 0.61 18.83 7.96
C ALA A 112 -0.64 19.71 7.82
N ALA A 113 -0.80 20.72 8.70
CA ALA A 113 -1.91 21.66 8.65
C ALA A 113 -1.93 22.49 7.36
N HIS A 114 -0.77 22.89 6.83
CA HIS A 114 -0.70 23.62 5.55
C HIS A 114 -1.18 22.74 4.39
N ILE A 115 -0.78 21.47 4.36
CA ILE A 115 -1.21 20.53 3.33
C ILE A 115 -2.72 20.26 3.41
N GLN A 116 -3.24 20.06 4.63
CA GLN A 116 -4.68 19.88 4.84
C GLN A 116 -5.48 21.12 4.39
N ALA A 117 -5.00 22.32 4.70
CA ALA A 117 -5.65 23.56 4.27
C ALA A 117 -5.69 23.67 2.74
N GLU A 118 -4.62 23.30 2.05
CA GLU A 118 -4.55 23.30 0.59
C GLU A 118 -5.55 22.32 -0.02
N LEU A 119 -5.60 21.07 0.47
CA LEU A 119 -6.59 20.07 0.03
C LEU A 119 -8.03 20.57 0.20
N THR A 120 -8.32 21.20 1.36
CA THR A 120 -9.64 21.75 1.64
C THR A 120 -9.96 22.92 0.70
N ALA A 121 -8.98 23.77 0.39
CA ALA A 121 -9.14 24.87 -0.56
C ALA A 121 -9.43 24.38 -1.98
N GLN A 122 -8.93 23.19 -2.33
CA GLN A 122 -9.21 22.51 -3.59
C GLN A 122 -10.54 21.72 -3.59
N GLY A 123 -11.32 21.79 -2.51
CA GLY A 123 -12.64 21.17 -2.40
C GLY A 123 -12.65 19.73 -1.92
N VAL A 124 -11.53 19.22 -1.40
CA VAL A 124 -11.48 17.89 -0.77
C VAL A 124 -12.06 17.97 0.64
N ASP A 125 -13.03 17.11 0.96
CA ASP A 125 -13.58 16.92 2.30
C ASP A 125 -12.62 16.04 3.13
N VAL A 126 -11.77 16.68 3.94
CA VAL A 126 -10.78 15.99 4.79
C VAL A 126 -11.37 15.69 6.16
N ARG A 127 -11.46 14.40 6.51
CA ARG A 127 -11.96 13.94 7.81
C ARG A 127 -10.86 13.21 8.56
N LEU A 128 -10.39 13.84 9.63
CA LEU A 128 -9.40 13.30 10.56
C LEU A 128 -10.09 12.56 11.71
N ASP A 129 -9.32 11.77 12.45
CA ASP A 129 -9.83 10.89 13.53
C ASP A 129 -11.01 10.02 13.07
N CYS A 130 -11.01 9.66 11.79
CA CYS A 130 -12.11 8.99 11.10
C CYS A 130 -11.65 7.66 10.51
N ALA A 131 -11.61 6.63 11.35
CA ALA A 131 -11.25 5.28 10.92
C ALA A 131 -12.39 4.63 10.13
N VAL A 132 -12.03 3.95 9.03
CA VAL A 132 -12.98 3.17 8.24
C VAL A 132 -13.30 1.86 8.97
N GLU A 133 -14.58 1.51 9.03
CA GLU A 133 -15.12 0.34 9.71
C GLU A 133 -15.53 -0.75 8.72
N ALA A 134 -16.15 -0.36 7.59
CA ALA A 134 -16.60 -1.29 6.55
C ALA A 134 -16.88 -0.57 5.24
N PHE A 135 -17.06 -1.35 4.19
CA PHE A 135 -17.58 -0.92 2.89
C PHE A 135 -18.90 -1.64 2.62
N ALA A 136 -19.87 -0.95 2.01
CA ALA A 136 -21.16 -1.53 1.72
C ALA A 136 -21.62 -1.24 0.29
N GLY A 137 -22.41 -2.17 -0.23
CA GLY A 137 -22.96 -2.18 -1.57
C GLY A 137 -23.44 -3.59 -1.94
N SER A 138 -24.14 -3.73 -3.05
CA SER A 138 -24.60 -5.03 -3.55
C SER A 138 -23.70 -5.57 -4.68
N GLU A 139 -23.71 -4.92 -5.82
CA GLU A 139 -22.90 -5.30 -7.00
C GLU A 139 -21.57 -4.55 -7.06
N ARG A 140 -21.48 -3.38 -6.45
CA ARG A 140 -20.30 -2.54 -6.33
C ARG A 140 -20.39 -1.69 -5.06
N VAL A 141 -19.28 -1.04 -4.69
CA VAL A 141 -19.30 -0.12 -3.55
C VAL A 141 -20.32 1.01 -3.77
N ARG A 142 -21.02 1.36 -2.71
CA ARG A 142 -21.99 2.46 -2.67
C ARG A 142 -21.76 3.40 -1.51
N GLU A 143 -21.16 2.89 -0.44
CA GLU A 143 -20.86 3.67 0.75
C GLU A 143 -19.69 3.11 1.53
N VAL A 144 -19.06 3.96 2.30
CA VAL A 144 -18.02 3.67 3.29
C VAL A 144 -18.59 3.99 4.67
N LEU A 145 -18.49 3.07 5.61
CA LEU A 145 -18.80 3.30 7.02
C LEU A 145 -17.53 3.74 7.72
N ALA A 146 -17.56 4.94 8.28
CA ALA A 146 -16.43 5.50 9.01
C ALA A 146 -16.89 6.49 10.07
N GLY A 147 -16.33 6.41 11.28
CA GLY A 147 -16.71 7.27 12.41
C GLY A 147 -18.22 7.22 12.73
N GLY A 148 -18.85 6.06 12.57
CA GLY A 148 -20.29 5.86 12.76
C GLY A 148 -21.18 6.53 11.70
N GLN A 149 -20.61 7.02 10.58
CA GLN A 149 -21.35 7.67 9.48
C GLN A 149 -21.30 6.82 8.21
N HIS A 150 -22.33 6.95 7.38
CA HIS A 150 -22.40 6.38 6.04
C HIS A 150 -21.99 7.46 5.02
N ILE A 151 -20.90 7.23 4.32
CA ILE A 151 -20.33 8.15 3.33
C ILE A 151 -20.53 7.54 1.96
N ALA A 152 -21.32 8.19 1.12
CA ALA A 152 -21.61 7.71 -0.22
C ALA A 152 -20.37 7.68 -1.10
N ALA A 153 -20.15 6.60 -1.86
CA ALA A 153 -18.99 6.40 -2.70
C ALA A 153 -19.31 5.62 -3.97
N ASP A 154 -18.80 6.07 -5.10
CA ASP A 154 -18.86 5.38 -6.40
C ASP A 154 -17.53 4.72 -6.76
N ILE A 155 -16.45 5.23 -6.17
CA ILE A 155 -15.09 4.66 -6.20
C ILE A 155 -14.42 4.86 -4.85
N VAL A 156 -13.63 3.88 -4.43
CA VAL A 156 -12.83 3.95 -3.19
C VAL A 156 -11.40 3.57 -3.48
N ILE A 157 -10.44 4.35 -2.99
CA ILE A 157 -9.02 4.01 -3.03
C ILE A 157 -8.50 3.80 -1.60
N VAL A 158 -7.99 2.60 -1.34
CA VAL A 158 -7.41 2.25 -0.03
C VAL A 158 -5.91 2.42 -0.07
N SER A 159 -5.38 3.42 0.66
CA SER A 159 -3.97 3.82 0.71
C SER A 159 -3.43 3.87 2.14
N VAL A 160 -3.71 2.81 2.93
CA VAL A 160 -3.34 2.70 4.36
C VAL A 160 -1.95 2.12 4.61
N GLY A 161 -1.04 2.30 3.65
CA GLY A 161 0.35 1.89 3.73
C GLY A 161 0.70 0.66 2.90
N VAL A 162 1.93 0.20 3.07
CA VAL A 162 2.55 -0.91 2.33
C VAL A 162 3.03 -1.95 3.35
N LYS A 163 2.98 -3.22 2.98
CA LYS A 163 3.58 -4.32 3.76
C LYS A 163 4.68 -4.98 2.94
N PRO A 164 5.83 -5.31 3.53
CA PRO A 164 6.93 -5.96 2.82
C PRO A 164 6.52 -7.34 2.27
N SER A 165 6.92 -7.64 1.03
CA SER A 165 6.59 -8.89 0.34
C SER A 165 7.57 -10.00 0.75
N VAL A 166 7.43 -10.50 1.97
CA VAL A 166 8.37 -11.46 2.60
C VAL A 166 8.05 -12.93 2.37
N GLY A 167 7.07 -13.28 1.53
CA GLY A 167 6.65 -14.66 1.34
C GLY A 167 7.78 -15.60 0.93
N LEU A 168 8.59 -15.21 -0.07
CA LEU A 168 9.75 -15.98 -0.52
C LEU A 168 10.83 -16.06 0.56
N ALA A 169 11.12 -14.96 1.25
CA ALA A 169 12.10 -14.92 2.31
C ALA A 169 11.74 -15.86 3.45
N ARG A 170 10.48 -15.82 3.90
CA ARG A 170 9.97 -16.70 4.96
C ARG A 170 10.05 -18.17 4.57
N ALA A 171 9.65 -18.53 3.36
CA ALA A 171 9.71 -19.90 2.85
C ALA A 171 11.15 -20.43 2.75
N ALA A 172 12.13 -19.54 2.52
CA ALA A 172 13.56 -19.86 2.46
C ALA A 172 14.25 -19.87 3.85
N GLY A 173 13.54 -19.64 4.96
CA GLY A 173 14.11 -19.55 6.31
C GLY A 173 14.94 -18.29 6.56
N ILE A 174 14.73 -17.24 5.76
CA ILE A 174 15.36 -15.92 5.97
C ILE A 174 14.67 -15.23 7.14
N ALA A 175 15.47 -14.71 8.08
CA ALA A 175 14.98 -14.05 9.28
C ALA A 175 14.26 -12.74 8.95
N LEU A 176 13.16 -12.52 9.67
CA LEU A 176 12.43 -11.24 9.63
C LEU A 176 12.72 -10.45 10.91
N GLY A 177 12.78 -9.14 10.77
CA GLY A 177 12.95 -8.22 11.89
C GLY A 177 11.64 -7.81 12.55
N PRO A 178 11.69 -6.94 13.57
CA PRO A 178 10.53 -6.51 14.33
C PRO A 178 9.49 -5.73 13.51
N THR A 179 9.86 -5.13 12.38
CA THR A 179 8.91 -4.47 11.46
C THR A 179 8.16 -5.45 10.56
N GLY A 180 8.59 -6.73 10.55
CA GLY A 180 8.07 -7.77 9.68
C GLY A 180 8.72 -7.84 8.30
N ALA A 181 9.68 -6.94 7.99
CA ALA A 181 10.52 -7.00 6.81
C ALA A 181 11.70 -7.95 7.01
N VAL A 182 12.47 -8.24 5.94
CA VAL A 182 13.67 -9.07 6.03
C VAL A 182 14.73 -8.34 6.87
N ALA A 183 15.21 -8.99 7.94
CA ALA A 183 16.29 -8.47 8.76
C ALA A 183 17.60 -8.49 7.98
N VAL A 184 18.26 -7.34 7.89
CA VAL A 184 19.56 -7.20 7.23
C VAL A 184 20.55 -6.42 8.10
N ASP A 185 21.84 -6.67 7.88
CA ASP A 185 22.91 -5.86 8.47
C ASP A 185 23.12 -4.56 7.65
N ASP A 186 24.11 -3.75 8.07
CA ASP A 186 24.50 -2.50 7.42
C ASP A 186 25.11 -2.69 6.00
N HIS A 187 25.35 -3.93 5.60
CA HIS A 187 25.75 -4.34 4.24
C HIS A 187 24.62 -5.05 3.47
N GLN A 188 23.38 -4.95 3.96
CA GLN A 188 22.19 -5.58 3.39
C GLN A 188 22.25 -7.13 3.35
N ARG A 189 23.12 -7.74 4.18
CA ARG A 189 23.23 -9.20 4.28
C ARG A 189 22.13 -9.75 5.19
N THR A 190 21.52 -10.84 4.77
CA THR A 190 20.56 -11.60 5.58
C THR A 190 21.32 -12.57 6.53
N ASN A 191 20.56 -13.31 7.35
CA ASN A 191 21.09 -14.42 8.15
C ASN A 191 21.62 -15.61 7.32
N ILE A 192 21.31 -15.68 6.01
CA ILE A 192 21.77 -16.75 5.12
C ILE A 192 22.92 -16.23 4.27
N THR A 193 24.08 -16.89 4.36
CA THR A 193 25.27 -16.54 3.57
C THR A 193 24.96 -16.60 2.06
N GLY A 194 25.35 -15.57 1.34
CA GLY A 194 25.13 -15.47 -0.10
C GLY A 194 23.77 -14.88 -0.49
N ILE A 195 22.94 -14.50 0.51
CA ILE A 195 21.66 -13.84 0.25
C ILE A 195 21.63 -12.44 0.88
N TRP A 196 21.24 -11.45 0.09
CA TRP A 196 21.02 -10.07 0.46
C TRP A 196 19.55 -9.69 0.26
N ALA A 197 19.08 -8.64 0.92
CA ALA A 197 17.78 -8.05 0.65
C ALA A 197 17.87 -6.53 0.63
N ALA A 198 17.12 -5.88 -0.25
CA ALA A 198 17.11 -4.42 -0.41
C ALA A 198 15.76 -3.88 -0.88
N GLY A 199 15.52 -2.59 -0.64
CA GLY A 199 14.24 -1.92 -0.93
C GLY A 199 13.16 -2.25 0.10
N ASP A 200 11.88 -2.05 -0.23
CA ASP A 200 10.72 -2.18 0.70
C ASP A 200 10.58 -3.55 1.36
N VAL A 201 11.31 -4.56 0.92
CA VAL A 201 11.29 -5.89 1.54
C VAL A 201 12.25 -5.98 2.72
N ALA A 202 13.25 -5.10 2.80
CA ALA A 202 14.33 -5.16 3.79
C ALA A 202 14.10 -4.16 4.93
N GLU A 203 14.47 -4.56 6.14
CA GLU A 203 14.49 -3.72 7.32
C GLU A 203 15.93 -3.32 7.63
N ALA A 204 16.19 -2.01 7.64
CA ALA A 204 17.48 -1.45 7.99
C ALA A 204 17.39 -0.57 9.25
N GLN A 205 18.52 -0.35 9.91
CA GLN A 205 18.59 0.58 11.04
C GLN A 205 18.46 2.03 10.56
N HIS A 206 17.42 2.72 11.01
CA HIS A 206 17.27 4.15 10.72
C HIS A 206 18.26 4.95 11.56
N LEU A 207 19.25 5.57 10.90
CA LEU A 207 20.40 6.20 11.58
C LEU A 207 20.00 7.31 12.56
N VAL A 208 18.99 8.11 12.23
CA VAL A 208 18.55 9.23 13.09
C VAL A 208 17.64 8.75 14.23
N MET A 209 16.69 7.87 13.93
CA MET A 209 15.73 7.38 14.93
C MET A 209 16.29 6.26 15.82
N GLY A 210 17.42 5.65 15.45
CA GLY A 210 18.02 4.55 16.20
C GLY A 210 17.17 3.28 16.30
N ARG A 211 16.21 3.11 15.37
CA ARG A 211 15.29 1.97 15.36
C ARG A 211 15.16 1.38 13.96
N PRO A 212 14.80 0.09 13.85
CA PRO A 212 14.54 -0.54 12.56
C PRO A 212 13.38 0.15 11.81
N ALA A 213 13.54 0.27 10.48
CA ALA A 213 12.53 0.81 9.57
C ALA A 213 12.64 0.13 8.20
N TYR A 214 11.57 0.13 7.44
CA TYR A 214 11.50 -0.27 6.01
C TYR A 214 10.67 0.74 5.22
#